data_1e88e66be5e28434ddc7e926dcea50fd
#
_entry.id   1e88e66be5e28434ddc7e926dcea50fd
#
_cell.length_a   1.000
_cell.length_b   1.000
_cell.length_c   1.000
_cell.angle_alpha   90.00
_cell.angle_beta   90.00
_cell.angle_gamma   90.00
#
_symmetry.space_group_name_H-M   'P 1'
#
loop_
_entity.id
_entity.type
_entity.pdbx_description
1 polymer ?
#
loop_
_entity_poly.entity_id
_entity_poly.type
_entity_poly.pdbx_seq_one_letter_code
_entity_poly.pdbx_strand_id
1 'polypeptide(L)'
;MSFSQEVIFKKIPKHLHQFIANQDYDLYYNARDQAVWRYVMRQLSHQLKSSAHPIYNEGLEKTGISIEKIPSIEEMNKCLSKLGWMAIVVDGFIPPQAFMELQELKVLAIALDMRSIEQILYTPAPDIVHESAGHAPMLYDTEYSVYLHRFGEIGVKAMFTKQDKEVYEAMRHLSIMKGYPSTTKEEIKQAEEGLNNKLNTVTILSESALLTRLHWWTVEY
;
A
#
# COMPACT_ATOMS: atom_id res chain seq x y z
N MET A 1 8.74 -13.31 20.33
CA MET A 1 7.44 -12.73 20.69
C MET A 1 6.54 -12.85 19.48
N SER A 2 5.40 -13.50 19.63
CA SER A 2 4.35 -13.48 18.60
C SER A 2 3.91 -12.04 18.43
N PHE A 3 3.96 -11.51 17.20
CA PHE A 3 3.36 -10.22 16.87
C PHE A 3 1.84 -10.42 16.80
N SER A 4 1.20 -10.57 17.96
CA SER A 4 -0.26 -10.60 18.00
C SER A 4 -0.81 -9.25 17.57
N GLN A 5 -1.94 -9.25 16.93
CA GLN A 5 -2.70 -8.04 16.59
C GLN A 5 -2.77 -7.05 17.76
N GLU A 6 -2.86 -7.54 19.00
CA GLU A 6 -2.84 -6.71 20.22
C GLU A 6 -1.58 -5.86 20.39
N VAL A 7 -0.39 -6.38 20.00
CA VAL A 7 0.86 -5.62 20.08
C VAL A 7 0.87 -4.50 19.05
N ILE A 8 0.35 -4.78 17.86
CA ILE A 8 0.20 -3.80 16.76
C ILE A 8 -0.75 -2.68 17.20
N PHE A 9 -1.95 -3.03 17.69
CA PHE A 9 -2.94 -2.05 18.15
C PHE A 9 -2.45 -1.17 19.31
N LYS A 10 -1.57 -1.66 20.17
CA LYS A 10 -0.98 -0.85 21.26
C LYS A 10 0.02 0.19 20.76
N LYS A 11 0.66 -0.04 19.63
CA LYS A 11 1.67 0.87 19.06
C LYS A 11 1.06 1.93 18.14
N ILE A 12 -0.10 1.66 17.57
CA ILE A 12 -0.76 2.54 16.60
C ILE A 12 -1.77 3.43 17.32
N PRO A 13 -1.77 4.75 17.08
CA PRO A 13 -2.75 5.67 17.63
C PRO A 13 -4.20 5.25 17.31
N LYS A 14 -5.10 5.45 18.26
CA LYS A 14 -6.50 4.98 18.16
C LYS A 14 -7.24 5.50 16.93
N HIS A 15 -6.96 6.72 16.48
CA HIS A 15 -7.63 7.31 15.32
C HIS A 15 -7.26 6.62 14.00
N LEU A 16 -6.12 5.91 13.95
CA LEU A 16 -5.72 5.10 12.79
C LEU A 16 -6.34 3.70 12.79
N HIS A 17 -6.89 3.24 13.92
CA HIS A 17 -7.47 1.89 14.00
C HIS A 17 -8.62 1.66 13.02
N GLN A 18 -9.34 2.72 12.64
CA GLN A 18 -10.41 2.65 11.66
C GLN A 18 -9.96 2.22 10.25
N PHE A 19 -8.67 2.32 9.95
CA PHE A 19 -8.09 1.93 8.67
C PHE A 19 -7.50 0.52 8.69
N ILE A 20 -7.38 -0.10 9.88
CA ILE A 20 -6.77 -1.41 10.03
C ILE A 20 -7.82 -2.49 9.77
N ALA A 21 -7.56 -3.33 8.78
CA ALA A 21 -8.34 -4.52 8.51
C ALA A 21 -7.76 -5.76 9.19
N ASN A 22 -8.56 -6.80 9.32
CA ASN A 22 -8.11 -8.12 9.76
C ASN A 22 -7.81 -8.99 8.53
N GLN A 23 -6.62 -9.55 8.44
CA GLN A 23 -6.31 -10.57 7.45
C GLN A 23 -6.80 -11.94 7.97
N ASP A 24 -8.08 -12.23 7.78
CA ASP A 24 -8.57 -13.60 7.91
C ASP A 24 -8.14 -14.37 6.66
N TYR A 25 -6.93 -14.93 6.71
CA TYR A 25 -6.20 -15.41 5.56
C TYR A 25 -6.98 -16.48 4.76
N ASP A 26 -7.53 -17.48 5.44
CA ASP A 26 -8.20 -18.60 4.81
C ASP A 26 -9.59 -18.24 4.27
N LEU A 27 -10.23 -17.25 4.90
CA LEU A 27 -11.53 -16.75 4.46
C LEU A 27 -11.37 -15.79 3.27
N TYR A 28 -10.32 -14.97 3.28
CA TYR A 28 -10.18 -13.87 2.33
C TYR A 28 -9.55 -14.31 1.01
N TYR A 29 -8.52 -15.18 1.05
CA TYR A 29 -7.80 -15.59 -0.16
C TYR A 29 -8.18 -17.01 -0.61
N ASN A 30 -8.87 -17.08 -1.73
CA ASN A 30 -9.27 -18.35 -2.33
C ASN A 30 -8.18 -18.95 -3.25
N ALA A 31 -8.43 -20.12 -3.81
CA ALA A 31 -7.47 -20.81 -4.69
C ALA A 31 -7.13 -20.02 -5.98
N ARG A 32 -8.05 -19.17 -6.47
CA ARG A 32 -7.84 -18.33 -7.65
C ARG A 32 -6.88 -17.20 -7.32
N ASP A 33 -7.04 -16.56 -6.17
CA ASP A 33 -6.16 -15.50 -5.69
C ASP A 33 -4.72 -16.01 -5.50
N GLN A 34 -4.59 -17.21 -4.90
CA GLN A 34 -3.30 -17.87 -4.76
C GLN A 34 -2.66 -18.23 -6.11
N ALA A 35 -3.46 -18.55 -7.13
CA ALA A 35 -2.96 -18.83 -8.47
C ALA A 35 -2.48 -17.56 -9.17
N VAL A 36 -3.23 -16.45 -9.04
CA VAL A 36 -2.82 -15.12 -9.56
C VAL A 36 -1.54 -14.65 -8.89
N TRP A 37 -1.43 -14.77 -7.56
CA TRP A 37 -0.21 -14.48 -6.81
C TRP A 37 0.99 -15.23 -7.37
N ARG A 38 0.92 -16.57 -7.47
CA ARG A 38 2.01 -17.39 -7.99
C ARG A 38 2.42 -17.01 -9.41
N TYR A 39 1.42 -16.73 -10.26
CA TYR A 39 1.71 -16.30 -11.62
C TYR A 39 2.49 -14.98 -11.64
N VAL A 40 1.99 -13.96 -10.96
CA VAL A 40 2.63 -12.63 -10.92
C VAL A 40 4.03 -12.74 -10.31
N MET A 41 4.16 -13.40 -9.16
CA MET A 41 5.45 -13.51 -8.47
C MET A 41 6.51 -14.28 -9.26
N ARG A 42 6.10 -15.30 -10.02
CA ARG A 42 7.03 -16.03 -10.93
C ARG A 42 7.50 -15.15 -12.09
N GLN A 43 6.60 -14.35 -12.68
CA GLN A 43 6.99 -13.40 -13.71
C GLN A 43 7.94 -12.32 -13.15
N LEU A 44 7.59 -11.73 -12.02
CA LEU A 44 8.41 -10.71 -11.37
C LEU A 44 9.78 -11.26 -10.97
N SER A 45 9.85 -12.43 -10.33
CA SER A 45 11.13 -13.02 -9.91
C SER A 45 12.05 -13.33 -11.09
N HIS A 46 11.48 -13.71 -12.24
CA HIS A 46 12.28 -13.94 -13.45
C HIS A 46 12.81 -12.62 -14.04
N GLN A 47 11.96 -11.60 -14.16
CA GLN A 47 12.32 -10.31 -14.76
C GLN A 47 13.24 -9.48 -13.85
N LEU A 48 12.93 -9.42 -12.56
CA LEU A 48 13.64 -8.57 -11.61
C LEU A 48 14.99 -9.15 -11.17
N LYS A 49 15.23 -10.44 -11.42
CA LYS A 49 16.52 -11.06 -11.07
C LYS A 49 17.74 -10.35 -11.64
N SER A 50 17.60 -9.79 -12.84
CA SER A 50 18.69 -9.10 -13.53
C SER A 50 18.50 -7.59 -13.66
N SER A 51 17.31 -7.07 -13.46
CA SER A 51 16.96 -5.66 -13.68
C SER A 51 16.73 -4.87 -12.39
N ALA A 52 16.31 -5.53 -11.30
CA ALA A 52 16.11 -4.85 -10.03
C ALA A 52 17.44 -4.54 -9.33
N HIS A 53 17.41 -3.54 -8.46
CA HIS A 53 18.52 -3.25 -7.56
C HIS A 53 18.86 -4.50 -6.72
N PRO A 54 20.14 -4.83 -6.49
CA PRO A 54 20.53 -6.06 -5.77
C PRO A 54 19.85 -6.24 -4.41
N ILE A 55 19.66 -5.14 -3.66
CA ILE A 55 18.99 -5.18 -2.35
C ILE A 55 17.55 -5.65 -2.42
N TYR A 56 16.85 -5.44 -3.55
CA TYR A 56 15.48 -5.89 -3.73
C TYR A 56 15.37 -7.42 -3.65
N ASN A 57 16.22 -8.12 -4.39
CA ASN A 57 16.21 -9.59 -4.42
C ASN A 57 16.59 -10.17 -3.05
N GLU A 58 17.58 -9.59 -2.38
CA GLU A 58 17.97 -9.95 -1.02
C GLU A 58 16.84 -9.67 -0.01
N GLY A 59 16.21 -8.51 -0.12
CA GLY A 59 15.08 -8.10 0.71
C GLY A 59 13.87 -8.99 0.52
N LEU A 60 13.57 -9.40 -0.72
CA LEU A 60 12.46 -10.31 -1.00
C LEU A 60 12.62 -11.65 -0.26
N GLU A 61 13.84 -12.22 -0.25
CA GLU A 61 14.13 -13.45 0.49
C GLU A 61 13.99 -13.26 2.02
N LYS A 62 14.40 -12.08 2.52
CA LYS A 62 14.44 -11.78 3.96
C LYS A 62 13.10 -11.34 4.55
N THR A 63 12.14 -10.89 3.74
CA THR A 63 10.83 -10.42 4.22
C THR A 63 9.85 -11.54 4.57
N GLY A 64 10.20 -12.79 4.29
CA GLY A 64 9.29 -13.94 4.46
C GLY A 64 8.24 -14.04 3.35
N ILE A 65 8.38 -13.27 2.28
CA ILE A 65 7.50 -13.32 1.12
C ILE A 65 7.86 -14.52 0.25
N SER A 66 6.89 -15.39 0.02
CA SER A 66 7.03 -16.58 -0.80
C SER A 66 6.43 -16.37 -2.18
N ILE A 67 7.06 -16.95 -3.23
CA ILE A 67 6.47 -17.02 -4.56
C ILE A 67 5.22 -17.91 -4.58
N GLU A 68 5.14 -18.87 -3.67
CA GLU A 68 4.12 -19.93 -3.72
C GLU A 68 2.80 -19.58 -3.03
N LYS A 69 2.79 -18.60 -2.15
CA LYS A 69 1.58 -18.18 -1.42
C LYS A 69 1.56 -16.67 -1.14
N ILE A 70 0.37 -16.10 -1.12
CA ILE A 70 0.15 -14.74 -0.62
C ILE A 70 0.74 -14.62 0.80
N PRO A 71 1.46 -13.55 1.15
CA PRO A 71 2.11 -13.44 2.45
C PRO A 71 1.09 -13.27 3.58
N SER A 72 1.36 -13.92 4.70
CA SER A 72 0.74 -13.58 5.97
C SER A 72 1.46 -12.38 6.57
N ILE A 73 0.70 -11.35 6.93
CA ILE A 73 1.26 -10.15 7.58
C ILE A 73 1.89 -10.49 8.93
N GLU A 74 1.39 -11.50 9.62
CA GLU A 74 2.04 -11.99 10.85
C GLU A 74 3.43 -12.58 10.56
N GLU A 75 3.57 -13.38 9.49
CA GLU A 75 4.87 -13.93 9.08
C GLU A 75 5.82 -12.82 8.63
N MET A 76 5.35 -11.84 7.84
CA MET A 76 6.14 -10.68 7.45
C MET A 76 6.62 -9.88 8.66
N ASN A 77 5.77 -9.68 9.67
CA ASN A 77 6.13 -8.93 10.88
C ASN A 77 7.25 -9.59 11.70
N LYS A 78 7.38 -10.92 11.67
CA LYS A 78 8.52 -11.64 12.27
C LYS A 78 9.85 -11.24 11.61
N CYS A 79 9.82 -10.90 10.34
CA CYS A 79 10.98 -10.44 9.57
C CYS A 79 11.20 -8.93 9.72
N LEU A 80 10.16 -8.13 9.46
CA LEU A 80 10.23 -6.67 9.48
C LEU A 80 10.60 -6.09 10.86
N SER A 81 10.19 -6.77 11.94
CA SER A 81 10.55 -6.37 13.30
C SER A 81 12.06 -6.30 13.55
N LYS A 82 12.86 -7.09 12.82
CA LYS A 82 14.32 -7.06 12.90
C LYS A 82 14.91 -5.77 12.36
N LEU A 83 14.16 -5.09 11.47
CA LEU A 83 14.49 -3.78 10.90
C LEU A 83 13.89 -2.62 11.72
N GLY A 84 13.15 -2.93 12.78
CA GLY A 84 12.38 -1.94 13.55
C GLY A 84 11.10 -1.49 12.85
N TRP A 85 10.70 -2.15 11.76
CA TRP A 85 9.44 -1.93 11.04
C TRP A 85 8.39 -2.96 11.43
N MET A 86 7.15 -2.65 11.11
CA MET A 86 6.03 -3.58 11.12
C MET A 86 5.12 -3.32 9.91
N ALA A 87 4.25 -4.26 9.61
CA ALA A 87 3.21 -4.12 8.62
C ALA A 87 1.82 -4.27 9.26
N ILE A 88 0.86 -3.56 8.72
CA ILE A 88 -0.57 -3.73 9.01
C ILE A 88 -1.33 -3.93 7.70
N VAL A 89 -2.48 -4.57 7.81
CA VAL A 89 -3.41 -4.67 6.68
C VAL A 89 -4.36 -3.48 6.72
N VAL A 90 -4.59 -2.88 5.57
CA VAL A 90 -5.57 -1.81 5.39
C VAL A 90 -6.62 -2.21 4.35
N ASP A 91 -7.84 -1.72 4.54
CA ASP A 91 -8.94 -1.94 3.60
C ASP A 91 -8.97 -0.81 2.56
N GLY A 92 -8.43 -1.11 1.38
CA GLY A 92 -8.39 -0.20 0.25
C GLY A 92 -7.50 1.03 0.46
N PHE A 93 -7.92 2.14 -0.11
CA PHE A 93 -7.16 3.38 -0.15
C PHE A 93 -7.31 4.17 1.16
N ILE A 94 -6.21 4.40 1.88
CA ILE A 94 -6.22 5.19 3.12
C ILE A 94 -5.83 6.66 2.85
N PRO A 95 -6.24 7.61 3.71
CA PRO A 95 -5.87 9.02 3.55
C PRO A 95 -4.35 9.23 3.55
N PRO A 96 -3.82 10.12 2.70
CA PRO A 96 -2.38 10.41 2.66
C PRO A 96 -1.77 10.75 4.02
N GLN A 97 -2.52 11.45 4.88
CA GLN A 97 -2.06 11.76 6.24
C GLN A 97 -1.93 10.52 7.11
N ALA A 98 -2.93 9.62 7.08
CA ALA A 98 -2.86 8.35 7.80
C ALA A 98 -1.66 7.52 7.31
N PHE A 99 -1.43 7.51 5.99
CA PHE A 99 -0.28 6.84 5.39
C PHE A 99 1.06 7.41 5.87
N MET A 100 1.20 8.76 5.90
CA MET A 100 2.41 9.42 6.40
C MET A 100 2.64 9.17 7.89
N GLU A 101 1.57 9.16 8.69
CA GLU A 101 1.65 8.86 10.12
C GLU A 101 2.07 7.41 10.37
N LEU A 102 1.59 6.47 9.59
CA LEU A 102 2.05 5.09 9.63
C LEU A 102 3.54 4.98 9.29
N GLN A 103 4.02 5.70 8.28
CA GLN A 103 5.45 5.73 7.95
C GLN A 103 6.31 6.35 9.06
N GLU A 104 5.84 7.41 9.73
CA GLU A 104 6.51 7.98 10.91
C GLU A 104 6.64 6.93 12.03
N LEU A 105 5.63 6.11 12.21
CA LEU A 105 5.63 5.02 13.18
C LEU A 105 6.42 3.78 12.73
N LYS A 106 7.05 3.82 11.54
CA LYS A 106 7.69 2.67 10.87
C LYS A 106 6.72 1.52 10.66
N VAL A 107 5.53 1.85 10.19
CA VAL A 107 4.47 0.89 9.88
C VAL A 107 4.19 0.94 8.38
N LEU A 108 4.37 -0.19 7.71
CA LEU A 108 4.01 -0.37 6.30
C LEU A 108 2.52 -0.74 6.21
N ALA A 109 1.75 0.08 5.51
CA ALA A 109 0.35 -0.21 5.19
C ALA A 109 0.31 -1.14 3.97
N ILE A 110 -0.34 -2.30 4.10
CA ILE A 110 -0.47 -3.28 3.04
C ILE A 110 -1.95 -3.46 2.73
N ALA A 111 -2.34 -3.19 1.49
CA ALA A 111 -3.71 -3.41 1.05
C ALA A 111 -4.09 -4.89 1.18
N LEU A 112 -5.31 -5.15 1.68
CA LEU A 112 -5.84 -6.50 1.85
C LEU A 112 -6.14 -7.16 0.50
N ASP A 113 -6.58 -6.37 -0.49
CA ASP A 113 -7.05 -6.86 -1.77
C ASP A 113 -5.96 -7.56 -2.58
N MET A 114 -6.38 -8.58 -3.33
CA MET A 114 -5.58 -9.22 -4.38
C MET A 114 -6.20 -8.92 -5.74
N ARG A 115 -5.39 -8.44 -6.69
CA ARG A 115 -5.86 -8.18 -8.05
C ARG A 115 -6.50 -9.42 -8.68
N SER A 116 -7.54 -9.19 -9.46
CA SER A 116 -8.18 -10.27 -10.23
C SER A 116 -7.32 -10.72 -11.42
N ILE A 117 -7.66 -11.86 -12.02
CA ILE A 117 -6.96 -12.34 -13.21
C ILE A 117 -7.13 -11.39 -14.41
N GLU A 118 -8.24 -10.69 -14.47
CA GLU A 118 -8.54 -9.70 -15.50
C GLU A 118 -7.67 -8.44 -15.36
N GLN A 119 -7.16 -8.20 -14.14
CA GLN A 119 -6.33 -7.06 -13.78
C GLN A 119 -4.85 -7.45 -13.54
N ILE A 120 -4.44 -8.63 -14.04
CA ILE A 120 -3.14 -9.22 -13.71
C ILE A 120 -1.95 -8.34 -14.10
N LEU A 121 -2.08 -7.59 -15.22
CA LEU A 121 -1.04 -6.71 -15.73
C LEU A 121 -1.11 -5.29 -15.14
N TYR A 122 -2.28 -4.89 -14.66
CA TYR A 122 -2.50 -3.56 -14.12
C TYR A 122 -3.66 -3.57 -13.15
N THR A 123 -3.44 -3.05 -11.94
CA THR A 123 -4.50 -2.86 -10.95
C THR A 123 -4.87 -1.39 -10.81
N PRO A 124 -6.16 -1.06 -10.67
CA PRO A 124 -6.63 0.33 -10.52
C PRO A 124 -6.32 0.93 -9.14
N ALA A 125 -5.95 0.08 -8.18
CA ALA A 125 -5.55 0.46 -6.83
C ALA A 125 -4.38 -0.40 -6.37
N PRO A 126 -3.56 0.08 -5.43
CA PRO A 126 -2.57 -0.76 -4.75
C PRO A 126 -3.22 -2.01 -4.16
N ASP A 127 -2.59 -3.15 -4.36
CA ASP A 127 -3.01 -4.45 -3.86
C ASP A 127 -1.89 -5.11 -3.04
N ILE A 128 -2.14 -6.28 -2.47
CA ILE A 128 -1.15 -6.97 -1.65
C ILE A 128 0.14 -7.30 -2.41
N VAL A 129 0.09 -7.50 -3.74
CA VAL A 129 1.31 -7.71 -4.55
C VAL A 129 2.16 -6.44 -4.55
N HIS A 130 1.54 -5.29 -4.87
CA HIS A 130 2.20 -4.00 -4.94
C HIS A 130 2.83 -3.64 -3.59
N GLU A 131 2.04 -3.69 -2.53
CA GLU A 131 2.47 -3.23 -1.21
C GLU A 131 3.48 -4.20 -0.55
N SER A 132 3.25 -5.51 -0.63
CA SER A 132 4.13 -6.47 0.02
C SER A 132 5.38 -6.77 -0.80
N ALA A 133 5.24 -7.18 -2.05
CA ALA A 133 6.38 -7.55 -2.90
C ALA A 133 7.07 -6.36 -3.55
N GLY A 134 6.41 -5.21 -3.67
CA GLY A 134 7.00 -3.97 -4.18
C GLY A 134 7.80 -3.23 -3.11
N HIS A 135 7.18 -2.89 -1.99
CA HIS A 135 7.78 -1.99 -1.00
C HIS A 135 8.54 -2.68 0.13
N ALA A 136 8.02 -3.78 0.70
CA ALA A 136 8.63 -4.39 1.87
C ALA A 136 10.09 -4.86 1.65
N PRO A 137 10.49 -5.42 0.50
CA PRO A 137 11.87 -5.78 0.23
C PRO A 137 12.85 -4.62 0.31
N MET A 138 12.43 -3.44 -0.13
CA MET A 138 13.27 -2.25 -0.15
C MET A 138 13.55 -1.70 1.26
N LEU A 139 12.78 -2.06 2.28
CA LEU A 139 13.08 -1.70 3.67
C LEU A 139 14.41 -2.30 4.19
N TYR A 140 14.97 -3.28 3.49
CA TYR A 140 16.30 -3.82 3.77
C TYR A 140 17.43 -2.89 3.33
N ASP A 141 17.16 -1.93 2.43
CA ASP A 141 18.03 -0.81 2.20
C ASP A 141 17.91 0.19 3.34
N THR A 142 19.03 0.43 4.05
CA THR A 142 19.03 1.31 5.22
C THR A 142 18.72 2.76 4.84
N GLU A 143 19.23 3.24 3.72
CA GLU A 143 19.00 4.61 3.26
C GLU A 143 17.54 4.81 2.86
N TYR A 144 16.98 3.87 2.12
CA TYR A 144 15.56 3.88 1.76
C TYR A 144 14.64 3.81 3.00
N SER A 145 14.96 2.92 3.93
CA SER A 145 14.21 2.77 5.19
C SER A 145 14.23 4.07 6.01
N VAL A 146 15.39 4.71 6.13
CA VAL A 146 15.53 6.01 6.80
C VAL A 146 14.79 7.10 6.04
N TYR A 147 14.89 7.12 4.70
CA TYR A 147 14.16 8.07 3.86
C TYR A 147 12.66 8.00 4.10
N LEU A 148 12.05 6.81 4.04
CA LEU A 148 10.61 6.63 4.26
C LEU A 148 10.19 7.12 5.65
N HIS A 149 10.94 6.76 6.69
CA HIS A 149 10.65 7.21 8.04
C HIS A 149 10.72 8.73 8.16
N ARG A 150 11.78 9.37 7.64
CA ARG A 150 11.93 10.83 7.63
C ARG A 150 10.82 11.51 6.82
N PHE A 151 10.43 10.88 5.72
CA PHE A 151 9.31 11.38 4.92
C PHE A 151 8.01 11.40 5.72
N GLY A 152 7.74 10.34 6.48
CA GLY A 152 6.62 10.29 7.43
C GLY A 152 6.68 11.40 8.48
N GLU A 153 7.85 11.59 9.13
CA GLU A 153 8.05 12.65 10.13
C GLU A 153 7.77 14.07 9.60
N ILE A 154 8.03 14.31 8.32
CA ILE A 154 7.72 15.58 7.66
C ILE A 154 6.23 15.62 7.28
N GLY A 155 5.72 14.53 6.73
CA GLY A 155 4.36 14.42 6.23
C GLY A 155 3.28 14.66 7.29
N VAL A 156 3.51 14.20 8.52
CA VAL A 156 2.55 14.41 9.63
C VAL A 156 2.44 15.88 10.06
N LYS A 157 3.44 16.69 9.73
CA LYS A 157 3.47 18.13 10.05
C LYS A 157 2.91 19.00 8.91
N ALA A 158 2.71 18.39 7.74
CA ALA A 158 2.27 19.09 6.56
C ALA A 158 0.81 19.54 6.68
N MET A 159 0.54 20.74 6.20
CA MET A 159 -0.82 21.30 6.18
C MET A 159 -1.69 20.52 5.21
N PHE A 160 -2.79 19.97 5.73
CA PHE A 160 -3.84 19.29 4.98
C PHE A 160 -5.10 20.14 4.96
N THR A 161 -5.71 20.29 3.81
CA THR A 161 -6.87 21.14 3.61
C THR A 161 -8.16 20.32 3.42
N LYS A 162 -9.30 21.01 3.55
CA LYS A 162 -10.60 20.41 3.18
C LYS A 162 -10.62 19.95 1.71
N GLN A 163 -9.95 20.68 0.83
CA GLN A 163 -9.87 20.38 -0.58
C GLN A 163 -9.07 19.09 -0.85
N ASP A 164 -7.98 18.86 -0.11
CA ASP A 164 -7.23 17.60 -0.17
C ASP A 164 -8.12 16.41 0.21
N LYS A 165 -8.95 16.58 1.24
CA LYS A 165 -9.92 15.56 1.65
C LYS A 165 -10.93 15.26 0.55
N GLU A 166 -11.48 16.29 -0.09
CA GLU A 166 -12.45 16.13 -1.18
C GLU A 166 -11.84 15.41 -2.39
N VAL A 167 -10.60 15.73 -2.74
CA VAL A 167 -9.85 15.04 -3.80
C VAL A 167 -9.60 13.59 -3.43
N TYR A 168 -9.13 13.34 -2.20
CA TYR A 168 -8.92 11.97 -1.70
C TYR A 168 -10.22 11.13 -1.76
N GLU A 169 -11.34 11.66 -1.28
CA GLU A 169 -12.63 10.96 -1.30
C GLU A 169 -13.07 10.61 -2.73
N ALA A 170 -12.84 11.52 -3.68
CA ALA A 170 -13.15 11.28 -5.09
C ALA A 170 -12.22 10.21 -5.72
N MET A 171 -10.93 10.23 -5.39
CA MET A 171 -9.96 9.20 -5.82
C MET A 171 -10.33 7.83 -5.25
N ARG A 172 -10.64 7.77 -3.95
CA ARG A 172 -11.06 6.54 -3.29
C ARG A 172 -12.34 5.99 -3.92
N HIS A 173 -13.32 6.84 -4.20
CA HIS A 173 -14.55 6.44 -4.86
C HIS A 173 -14.26 5.83 -6.25
N LEU A 174 -13.46 6.51 -7.07
CA LEU A 174 -13.08 6.00 -8.39
C LEU A 174 -12.35 4.65 -8.31
N SER A 175 -11.43 4.50 -7.36
CA SER A 175 -10.70 3.25 -7.13
C SER A 175 -11.65 2.10 -6.80
N ILE A 176 -12.61 2.32 -5.90
CA ILE A 176 -13.64 1.34 -5.54
C ILE A 176 -14.46 0.96 -6.78
N MET A 177 -14.94 1.95 -7.55
CA MET A 177 -15.74 1.69 -8.76
C MET A 177 -14.98 0.87 -9.80
N LYS A 178 -13.68 1.12 -9.99
CA LYS A 178 -12.83 0.34 -10.90
C LYS A 178 -12.52 -1.07 -10.38
N GLY A 179 -12.53 -1.27 -9.07
CA GLY A 179 -12.28 -2.57 -8.44
C GLY A 179 -13.46 -3.54 -8.52
N TYR A 180 -14.70 -3.05 -8.62
CA TYR A 180 -15.88 -3.92 -8.68
C TYR A 180 -16.20 -4.37 -10.10
N PRO A 181 -16.22 -5.72 -10.37
CA PRO A 181 -16.52 -6.24 -11.71
C PRO A 181 -17.92 -5.91 -12.24
N SER A 182 -18.86 -5.59 -11.35
CA SER A 182 -20.23 -5.21 -11.71
C SER A 182 -20.40 -3.74 -12.10
N THR A 183 -19.37 -2.91 -11.89
CA THR A 183 -19.43 -1.48 -12.21
C THR A 183 -19.45 -1.27 -13.71
N THR A 184 -20.39 -0.50 -14.19
CA THR A 184 -20.54 -0.18 -15.60
C THR A 184 -19.49 0.87 -16.05
N LYS A 185 -19.20 0.89 -17.34
CA LYS A 185 -18.30 1.92 -17.92
C LYS A 185 -18.80 3.34 -17.70
N GLU A 186 -20.12 3.52 -17.68
CA GLU A 186 -20.74 4.84 -17.46
C GLU A 186 -20.53 5.32 -16.03
N GLU A 187 -20.69 4.44 -15.03
CA GLU A 187 -20.42 4.75 -13.63
C GLU A 187 -18.95 5.09 -13.39
N ILE A 188 -18.02 4.35 -14.01
CA ILE A 188 -16.59 4.67 -13.94
C ILE A 188 -16.32 6.05 -14.53
N LYS A 189 -16.91 6.35 -15.69
CA LYS A 189 -16.76 7.65 -16.34
C LYS A 189 -17.28 8.80 -15.48
N GLN A 190 -18.44 8.62 -14.86
CA GLN A 190 -18.99 9.62 -13.92
C GLN A 190 -18.08 9.86 -12.72
N ALA A 191 -17.48 8.80 -12.17
CA ALA A 191 -16.51 8.92 -11.08
C ALA A 191 -15.22 9.63 -11.52
N GLU A 192 -14.74 9.38 -12.76
CA GLU A 192 -13.59 10.09 -13.35
C GLU A 192 -13.88 11.57 -13.56
N GLU A 193 -15.07 11.91 -14.08
CA GLU A 193 -15.51 13.30 -14.22
C GLU A 193 -15.63 13.99 -12.86
N GLY A 194 -16.15 13.30 -11.84
CA GLY A 194 -16.23 13.78 -10.48
C GLY A 194 -14.84 14.12 -9.89
N LEU A 195 -13.88 13.24 -10.07
CA LEU A 195 -12.50 13.47 -9.64
C LEU A 195 -11.87 14.65 -10.40
N ASN A 196 -12.00 14.70 -11.73
CA ASN A 196 -11.47 15.78 -12.55
C ASN A 196 -12.06 17.15 -12.15
N ASN A 197 -13.35 17.22 -11.84
CA ASN A 197 -13.99 18.43 -11.36
C ASN A 197 -13.37 18.89 -10.02
N LYS A 198 -13.08 17.97 -9.08
CA LYS A 198 -12.40 18.32 -7.81
C LYS A 198 -10.98 18.80 -8.06
N LEU A 199 -10.21 18.11 -8.90
CA LEU A 199 -8.84 18.52 -9.25
C LEU A 199 -8.80 19.90 -9.89
N ASN A 200 -9.73 20.23 -10.77
CA ASN A 200 -9.82 21.53 -11.44
C ASN A 200 -10.15 22.69 -10.48
N THR A 201 -10.69 22.43 -9.29
CA THR A 201 -10.93 23.45 -8.27
C THR A 201 -9.68 23.76 -7.45
N VAL A 202 -8.63 22.95 -7.54
CA VAL A 202 -7.37 23.14 -6.80
C VAL A 202 -6.56 24.23 -7.46
N THR A 203 -6.57 25.43 -6.88
CA THR A 203 -5.83 26.59 -7.39
C THR A 203 -4.42 26.68 -6.79
N ILE A 204 -4.25 26.22 -5.54
CA ILE A 204 -2.97 26.19 -4.83
C ILE A 204 -2.83 24.83 -4.16
N LEU A 205 -1.69 24.18 -4.37
CA LEU A 205 -1.40 22.91 -3.72
C LEU A 205 -1.05 23.13 -2.25
N SER A 206 -1.63 22.32 -1.38
CA SER A 206 -1.24 22.26 0.03
C SER A 206 0.15 21.63 0.20
N GLU A 207 0.77 21.79 1.36
CA GLU A 207 2.02 21.09 1.70
C GLU A 207 1.86 19.58 1.61
N SER A 208 0.74 19.06 2.11
CA SER A 208 0.41 17.63 2.03
C SER A 208 0.30 17.13 0.59
N ALA A 209 -0.37 17.89 -0.28
CA ALA A 209 -0.48 17.55 -1.70
C ALA A 209 0.87 17.55 -2.43
N LEU A 210 1.76 18.51 -2.09
CA LEU A 210 3.11 18.56 -2.65
C LEU A 210 3.95 17.38 -2.17
N LEU A 211 3.90 17.04 -0.88
CA LEU A 211 4.61 15.88 -0.34
C LEU A 211 4.09 14.56 -0.92
N THR A 212 2.78 14.39 -1.06
CA THR A 212 2.21 13.19 -1.69
C THR A 212 2.73 12.99 -3.11
N ARG A 213 2.85 14.08 -3.89
CA ARG A 213 3.44 14.01 -5.24
C ARG A 213 4.92 13.67 -5.23
N LEU A 214 5.68 14.24 -4.28
CA LEU A 214 7.09 13.92 -4.13
C LEU A 214 7.28 12.45 -3.72
N HIS A 215 6.47 11.94 -2.79
CA HIS A 215 6.47 10.53 -2.40
C HIS A 215 6.24 9.63 -3.61
N TRP A 216 5.20 9.92 -4.39
CA TRP A 216 4.91 9.21 -5.63
C TRP A 216 6.13 9.14 -6.55
N TRP A 217 6.81 10.26 -6.79
CA TRP A 217 7.97 10.32 -7.66
C TRP A 217 9.21 9.56 -7.15
N THR A 218 9.35 9.40 -5.85
CA THR A 218 10.57 8.86 -5.23
C THR A 218 10.42 7.42 -4.74
N VAL A 219 9.20 6.96 -4.57
CA VAL A 219 8.91 5.63 -3.99
C VAL A 219 8.21 4.72 -5.00
N GLU A 220 7.36 5.29 -5.87
CA GLU A 220 6.54 4.50 -6.81
C GLU A 220 7.15 4.40 -8.22
N TYR A 221 8.11 5.26 -8.55
CA TYR A 221 8.87 5.26 -9.79
C TYR A 221 10.30 4.79 -9.48
#